data_47e5e407962285251e383e8312576274
#
_entry.id   47e5e407962285251e383e8312576274
#
_cell.length_a   1.000
_cell.length_b   1.000
_cell.length_c   1.000
_cell.angle_alpha   90.00
_cell.angle_beta   90.00
_cell.angle_gamma   90.00
#
_symmetry.space_group_name_H-M   'P 1'
#
loop_
_entity.id
_entity.type
_entity.pdbx_description
1 polymer ?
#
loop_
_entity_poly.entity_id
_entity_poly.type
_entity_poly.pdbx_seq_one_letter_code
_entity_poly.pdbx_strand_id
1 'polypeptide(L)'
;MDILTHIFVVLVAIEFVYIFYLETIATTSKKTSETFGITKEVLEGKNVNVLLKNQGVYNLLIAVMLLIALFIMHSKGTIVLLLNYIIIVAAYGAVIF
;
A
#
# COMPACT_ATOMS: atom_id res chain seq x y z
N MET A 1 15.05 -11.41 -14.46
CA MET A 1 15.22 -10.16 -13.68
C MET A 1 16.37 -10.36 -12.72
N ASP A 2 17.11 -9.31 -12.44
CA ASP A 2 18.26 -9.39 -11.55
C ASP A 2 17.85 -9.41 -10.06
N ILE A 3 18.83 -9.69 -9.21
CA ILE A 3 18.59 -9.80 -7.78
C ILE A 3 18.17 -8.46 -7.16
N LEU A 4 18.67 -7.34 -7.69
CA LEU A 4 18.30 -6.02 -7.19
C LEU A 4 16.82 -5.73 -7.42
N THR A 5 16.30 -6.11 -8.59
CA THR A 5 14.87 -5.99 -8.89
C THR A 5 14.03 -6.83 -7.93
N HIS A 6 14.47 -8.08 -7.67
CA HIS A 6 13.76 -8.95 -6.72
C HIS A 6 13.72 -8.33 -5.32
N ILE A 7 14.86 -7.86 -4.82
CA ILE A 7 14.95 -7.24 -3.49
C ILE A 7 14.03 -6.00 -3.42
N PHE A 8 14.10 -5.13 -4.43
CA PHE A 8 13.31 -3.90 -4.45
C PHE A 8 11.81 -4.19 -4.45
N VAL A 9 11.36 -5.10 -5.31
CA VAL A 9 9.93 -5.42 -5.43
C VAL A 9 9.41 -6.07 -4.14
N VAL A 10 10.20 -6.96 -3.53
CA VAL A 10 9.81 -7.60 -2.26
C VAL A 10 9.69 -6.56 -1.15
N LEU A 11 10.64 -5.61 -1.08
CA LEU A 11 10.57 -4.54 -0.07
C LEU A 11 9.32 -3.67 -0.27
N VAL A 12 8.99 -3.31 -1.51
CA VAL A 12 7.77 -2.53 -1.80
C VAL A 12 6.54 -3.32 -1.40
N ALA A 13 6.48 -4.61 -1.71
CA ALA A 13 5.35 -5.46 -1.33
C ALA A 13 5.19 -5.53 0.19
N ILE A 14 6.29 -5.66 0.93
CA ILE A 14 6.27 -5.67 2.39
C ILE A 14 5.72 -4.35 2.93
N GLU A 15 6.13 -3.21 2.37
CA GLU A 15 5.59 -1.91 2.77
C GLU A 15 4.09 -1.84 2.58
N PHE A 16 3.56 -2.32 1.45
CA PHE A 16 2.12 -2.30 1.20
C PHE A 16 1.35 -3.25 2.11
N VAL A 17 1.92 -4.40 2.48
CA VAL A 17 1.32 -5.28 3.49
C VAL A 17 1.28 -4.58 4.85
N TYR A 18 2.33 -3.86 5.22
CA TYR A 18 2.36 -3.09 6.47
C TYR A 18 1.31 -1.98 6.46
N ILE A 19 1.17 -1.27 5.34
CA ILE A 19 0.14 -0.22 5.20
C ILE A 19 -1.25 -0.84 5.31
N PHE A 20 -1.48 -1.99 4.68
CA PHE A 20 -2.74 -2.73 4.84
C PHE A 20 -3.03 -3.03 6.31
N TYR A 21 -2.03 -3.49 7.07
CA TYR A 21 -2.20 -3.75 8.49
C TYR A 21 -2.66 -2.50 9.24
N LEU A 22 -1.97 -1.38 9.01
CA LEU A 22 -2.31 -0.12 9.68
C LEU A 22 -3.72 0.36 9.30
N GLU A 23 -4.07 0.29 8.03
CA GLU A 23 -5.33 0.85 7.54
C GLU A 23 -6.54 -0.04 7.83
N THR A 24 -6.38 -1.37 7.74
CA THR A 24 -7.51 -2.30 7.80
C THR A 24 -7.65 -2.97 9.17
N ILE A 25 -6.53 -3.35 9.80
CA ILE A 25 -6.55 -4.11 11.05
C ILE A 25 -6.36 -3.17 12.25
N ALA A 26 -5.35 -2.32 12.20
CA ALA A 26 -5.01 -1.38 13.28
C ALA A 26 -5.48 0.04 12.96
N THR A 27 -6.67 0.19 12.39
CA THR A 27 -7.19 1.44 11.81
C THR A 27 -7.16 2.60 12.82
N THR A 28 -7.54 2.36 14.06
CA THR A 28 -7.64 3.40 15.09
C THR A 28 -6.45 3.43 16.04
N SER A 29 -5.36 2.73 15.71
CA SER A 29 -4.20 2.68 16.59
C SER A 29 -3.43 4.01 16.59
N LYS A 30 -2.66 4.23 17.67
CA LYS A 30 -1.77 5.37 17.78
C LYS A 30 -0.77 5.40 16.62
N LYS A 31 -0.24 4.26 16.24
CA LYS A 31 0.73 4.14 15.14
C LYS A 31 0.11 4.59 13.81
N THR A 32 -1.13 4.21 13.53
CA THR A 32 -1.85 4.64 12.34
C THR A 32 -2.06 6.15 12.35
N SER A 33 -2.49 6.69 13.49
CA SER A 33 -2.67 8.13 13.66
C SER A 33 -1.38 8.90 13.36
N GLU A 34 -0.26 8.46 13.91
CA GLU A 34 1.04 9.10 13.70
C GLU A 34 1.53 8.96 12.27
N THR A 35 1.37 7.77 11.68
CA THR A 35 1.87 7.48 10.33
C THR A 35 1.16 8.32 9.27
N PHE A 36 -0.15 8.46 9.36
CA PHE A 36 -0.94 9.18 8.37
C PHE A 36 -1.24 10.63 8.75
N GLY A 37 -0.84 11.06 9.95
CA GLY A 37 -1.09 12.43 10.41
C GLY A 37 -2.57 12.73 10.62
N ILE A 38 -3.36 11.73 10.99
CA ILE A 38 -4.82 11.85 11.21
C ILE A 38 -5.10 11.63 12.69
N THR A 39 -5.90 12.48 13.30
CA THR A 39 -6.24 12.33 14.71
C THR A 39 -7.03 11.05 14.96
N LYS A 40 -6.89 10.50 16.17
CA LYS A 40 -7.60 9.28 16.55
C LYS A 40 -9.12 9.46 16.47
N GLU A 41 -9.62 10.63 16.84
CA GLU A 41 -11.05 10.94 16.74
C GLU A 41 -11.57 10.83 15.31
N VAL A 42 -10.81 11.36 14.35
CA VAL A 42 -11.16 11.27 12.93
C VAL A 42 -11.10 9.82 12.45
N LEU A 43 -10.09 9.06 12.89
CA LEU A 43 -9.97 7.63 12.52
C LEU A 43 -11.13 6.80 13.04
N GLU A 44 -11.69 7.15 14.21
CA GLU A 44 -12.85 6.47 14.79
C GLU A 44 -14.15 6.83 14.09
N GLY A 45 -14.18 7.90 13.31
CA GLY A 45 -15.36 8.28 12.52
C GLY A 45 -15.74 7.20 11.52
N LYS A 46 -17.04 6.88 11.42
CA LYS A 46 -17.53 5.77 10.62
C LYS A 46 -17.07 5.84 9.16
N ASN A 47 -17.20 7.01 8.53
CA ASN A 47 -16.86 7.16 7.12
C ASN A 47 -15.36 7.00 6.87
N VAL A 48 -14.53 7.65 7.68
CA VAL A 48 -13.07 7.55 7.56
C VAL A 48 -12.60 6.13 7.84
N ASN A 49 -13.16 5.48 8.86
CA ASN A 49 -12.80 4.12 9.23
C ASN A 49 -13.08 3.14 8.08
N VAL A 50 -14.25 3.22 7.46
CA VAL A 50 -14.62 2.36 6.34
C VAL A 50 -13.73 2.63 5.12
N LEU A 51 -13.46 3.89 4.81
CA LEU A 51 -12.62 4.26 3.67
C LEU A 51 -11.19 3.74 3.84
N LEU A 52 -10.61 3.87 5.04
CA LEU A 52 -9.27 3.37 5.31
C LEU A 52 -9.20 1.85 5.21
N LYS A 53 -10.20 1.15 5.71
CA LYS A 53 -10.25 -0.31 5.61
C LYS A 53 -10.30 -0.77 4.16
N ASN A 54 -11.12 -0.12 3.33
CA ASN A 54 -11.17 -0.42 1.90
C ASN A 54 -9.83 -0.12 1.22
N GLN A 55 -9.23 1.02 1.53
CA GLN A 55 -7.94 1.41 0.96
C GLN A 55 -6.85 0.40 1.34
N GLY A 56 -6.88 -0.09 2.57
CA GLY A 56 -5.94 -1.12 3.02
C GLY A 56 -6.05 -2.40 2.19
N VAL A 57 -7.26 -2.84 1.87
CA VAL A 57 -7.47 -4.01 1.03
C VAL A 57 -6.89 -3.80 -0.38
N TYR A 58 -7.09 -2.62 -0.97
CA TYR A 58 -6.47 -2.29 -2.26
C TYR A 58 -4.94 -2.36 -2.18
N ASN A 59 -4.35 -1.87 -1.10
CA ASN A 59 -2.91 -1.93 -0.90
C ASN A 59 -2.41 -3.37 -0.77
N LEU A 60 -3.15 -4.21 -0.08
CA LEU A 60 -2.82 -5.64 0.02
C LEU A 60 -2.85 -6.30 -1.36
N LEU A 61 -3.87 -6.01 -2.17
CA LEU A 61 -3.99 -6.57 -3.52
C LEU A 61 -2.83 -6.12 -4.41
N ILE A 62 -2.37 -4.88 -4.29
CA ILE A 62 -1.19 -4.41 -5.01
C ILE A 62 0.05 -5.23 -4.62
N ALA A 63 0.25 -5.48 -3.32
CA ALA A 63 1.36 -6.32 -2.86
C ALA A 63 1.28 -7.73 -3.44
N VAL A 64 0.11 -8.33 -3.44
CA VAL A 64 -0.10 -9.67 -3.99
C VAL A 64 0.19 -9.68 -5.50
N MET A 65 -0.29 -8.68 -6.24
CA MET A 65 -0.03 -8.59 -7.67
C MET A 65 1.46 -8.41 -7.99
N LEU A 66 2.18 -7.61 -7.20
CA LEU A 66 3.62 -7.46 -7.36
C LEU A 66 4.36 -8.79 -7.17
N LEU A 67 3.99 -9.53 -6.13
CA LEU A 67 4.61 -10.82 -5.85
C LEU A 67 4.29 -11.86 -6.93
N ILE A 68 3.06 -11.88 -7.43
CA ILE A 68 2.67 -12.75 -8.54
C ILE A 68 3.46 -12.39 -9.80
N ALA A 69 3.56 -11.11 -10.13
CA ALA A 69 4.31 -10.65 -11.29
C ALA A 69 5.79 -11.02 -11.20
N LEU A 70 6.35 -10.96 -10.00
CA LEU A 70 7.77 -11.26 -9.77
C LEU A 70 8.08 -12.76 -9.79
N PHE A 71 7.33 -13.56 -9.00
CA PHE A 71 7.69 -14.95 -8.73
C PHE A 71 6.99 -15.97 -9.62
N ILE A 72 5.79 -15.66 -10.12
CA ILE A 72 5.01 -16.58 -10.93
C ILE A 72 5.10 -16.23 -12.41
N MET A 73 4.83 -14.97 -12.75
CA MET A 73 4.82 -14.52 -14.15
C MET A 73 6.21 -14.16 -14.68
N HIS A 74 7.13 -13.79 -13.80
CA HIS A 74 8.45 -13.27 -14.16
C HIS A 74 8.36 -12.17 -15.22
N SER A 75 7.35 -11.30 -15.09
CA SER A 75 7.03 -10.29 -16.09
C SER A 75 7.56 -8.91 -15.66
N LYS A 76 8.69 -8.52 -16.25
CA LYS A 76 9.25 -7.19 -16.02
C LYS A 76 8.29 -6.08 -16.44
N GLY A 77 7.58 -6.28 -17.55
CA GLY A 77 6.59 -5.31 -18.03
C GLY A 77 5.46 -5.09 -17.04
N THR A 78 4.92 -6.16 -16.46
CA THR A 78 3.87 -6.07 -15.46
C THR A 78 4.37 -5.37 -14.20
N ILE A 79 5.58 -5.67 -13.75
CA ILE A 79 6.20 -5.01 -12.58
C ILE A 79 6.35 -3.51 -12.84
N VAL A 80 6.86 -3.12 -14.00
CA VAL A 80 7.02 -1.70 -14.36
C VAL A 80 5.67 -1.00 -14.38
N LEU A 81 4.64 -1.64 -14.94
CA LEU A 81 3.28 -1.09 -14.97
C LEU A 81 2.74 -0.87 -13.56
N LEU A 82 2.88 -1.85 -12.67
CA LEU A 82 2.40 -1.75 -11.28
C LEU A 82 3.15 -0.69 -10.49
N LEU A 83 4.48 -0.60 -10.66
CA LEU A 83 5.28 0.43 -9.98
C LEU A 83 4.91 1.82 -10.46
N ASN A 84 4.66 2.01 -11.76
CA ASN A 84 4.18 3.28 -12.30
C ASN A 84 2.82 3.64 -11.73
N TYR A 85 1.91 2.68 -11.62
CA TYR A 85 0.61 2.88 -10.98
C TYR A 85 0.77 3.40 -9.55
N ILE A 86 1.64 2.77 -8.77
CA ILE A 86 1.92 3.15 -7.39
C ILE A 86 2.45 4.60 -7.33
N ILE A 87 3.40 4.93 -8.18
CA ILE A 87 4.00 6.27 -8.21
C ILE A 87 2.95 7.33 -8.53
N ILE A 88 2.11 7.08 -9.51
CA ILE A 88 1.07 8.03 -9.93
C ILE A 88 0.05 8.24 -8.79
N VAL A 89 -0.40 7.18 -8.16
CA VAL A 89 -1.36 7.26 -7.05
C VAL A 89 -0.75 7.99 -5.86
N ALA A 90 0.51 7.69 -5.53
CA ALA A 90 1.21 8.35 -4.43
C ALA A 90 1.40 9.85 -4.71
N ALA A 91 1.77 10.21 -5.94
CA ALA A 91 1.94 11.59 -6.33
C ALA A 91 0.61 12.36 -6.25
N TYR A 92 -0.48 11.76 -6.69
CA TYR A 92 -1.81 12.37 -6.57
C TYR A 92 -2.19 12.58 -5.11
N GLY A 93 -1.98 11.58 -4.27
CA GLY A 93 -2.25 11.70 -2.85
C GLY A 93 -1.45 12.81 -2.17
N ALA A 94 -0.17 12.97 -2.55
CA ALA A 94 0.68 14.03 -2.02
C ALA A 94 0.18 15.42 -2.41
N VAL A 95 -0.43 15.57 -3.59
CA VAL A 95 -0.95 16.88 -4.05
C VAL A 95 -2.23 17.26 -3.32
N ILE A 96 -3.12 16.30 -3.02
CA ILE A 96 -4.42 16.61 -2.41
C ILE A 96 -4.40 16.58 -0.88
N PHE A 97 -3.37 16.01 -0.27
CA PHE A 97 -3.13 16.06 1.17
C PHE A 97 -2.18 17.20 1.52
#